data_40205e01b499c73ecf918964f4fe29ab
#
_entry.id   40205e01b499c73ecf918964f4fe29ab
#
_cell.length_a   1.000
_cell.length_b   1.000
_cell.length_c   1.000
_cell.angle_alpha   90.00
_cell.angle_beta   90.00
_cell.angle_gamma   90.00
#
_symmetry.space_group_name_H-M   'P 1'
#
loop_
_entity.id
_entity.type
_entity.pdbx_description
1 polymer ?
#
loop_
_entity_poly.entity_id
_entity_poly.type
_entity_poly.pdbx_seq_one_letter_code
_entity_poly.pdbx_strand_id
1 'polypeptide(L)'
;MSKKVAIESTAEAYLELLAARGIEYLFANAGTDFAPLIEAYAKRFATGQALPRPITVPHEVPAVAMAHGFAMVTGRPQAVMVHVIVGAANATGGLINAARAGVPMLFTAGRNPITEAGFRGSRNRPIHWAQESFDQGALVREFVKWDYELRNFSQLETVVDRALAVSAAEPQGPVYLTLPREVLGEAHDVFEYADTPRAPRPADAVAAPEAVQEAARILAAARRPLVITKAAGRDPGAVPALVALAEALGAPVVDQFHTHVNFPQDNALHGGFDASPYLDEADAVLVVESDVPWFPALKSARPDARLVHVAVDPLFTRYPVRGFAADVALPGAPRLTLAALAAALRGAVPASVAAERRERVAAAGRERRSAAEARARALGQDQPIDMAWLSRCIGDVLDPRTIVVNEYDLDASQTCFTTPGTYFAAPSSGGLGWGLGAALGAKLAAPGHTVICCVGDGAYIFGAPTAAHWVSRAYEAPVLWIVFNNRVWNAVKRSVLSHAPDGWAKRTGMPLTELDPPPDYELICQASGGHAEKVEDPTKLPAALARALDIVRRERRQVLLNVMCKKP
;
A
#
# COMPACT_ATOMS: atom_id res chain seq x y z
N MET A 1 -10.11 -32.69 8.68
CA MET A 1 -9.37 -33.92 8.26
C MET A 1 -7.91 -33.57 8.25
N SER A 2 -7.00 -34.54 8.31
CA SER A 2 -5.57 -34.31 8.11
C SER A 2 -5.14 -34.78 6.73
N LYS A 3 -4.15 -34.12 6.16
CA LYS A 3 -3.52 -34.50 4.89
C LYS A 3 -2.11 -35.02 5.17
N LYS A 4 -1.77 -36.16 4.55
CA LYS A 4 -0.42 -36.74 4.58
C LYS A 4 0.24 -36.60 3.22
N VAL A 5 1.45 -36.02 3.20
CA VAL A 5 2.22 -35.81 1.99
C VAL A 5 3.62 -36.39 2.17
N ALA A 6 4.09 -37.15 1.18
CA ALA A 6 5.49 -37.59 1.14
C ALA A 6 6.38 -36.38 0.84
N ILE A 7 7.45 -36.24 1.60
CA ILE A 7 8.41 -35.14 1.49
C ILE A 7 9.83 -35.71 1.67
N GLU A 8 10.84 -34.89 1.39
CA GLU A 8 12.24 -35.23 1.65
C GLU A 8 12.92 -34.25 2.64
N SER A 9 12.28 -33.09 2.89
CA SER A 9 12.84 -32.09 3.79
C SER A 9 11.77 -31.19 4.41
N THR A 10 12.15 -30.48 5.49
CA THR A 10 11.34 -29.42 6.10
C THR A 10 11.04 -28.31 5.08
N ALA A 11 11.96 -27.97 4.18
CA ALA A 11 11.74 -26.97 3.14
C ALA A 11 10.60 -27.38 2.19
N GLU A 12 10.52 -28.65 1.82
CA GLU A 12 9.42 -29.17 0.99
C GLU A 12 8.08 -29.10 1.74
N ALA A 13 8.07 -29.49 3.02
CA ALA A 13 6.88 -29.36 3.88
C ALA A 13 6.43 -27.90 4.04
N TYR A 14 7.37 -26.97 4.17
CA TYR A 14 7.07 -25.54 4.25
C TYR A 14 6.38 -25.02 2.98
N LEU A 15 6.90 -25.36 1.79
CA LEU A 15 6.28 -24.95 0.52
C LEU A 15 4.91 -25.59 0.31
N GLU A 16 4.74 -26.86 0.69
CA GLU A 16 3.44 -27.56 0.68
C GLU A 16 2.42 -26.83 1.56
N LEU A 17 2.84 -26.47 2.78
CA LEU A 17 1.95 -25.81 3.73
C LEU A 17 1.58 -24.40 3.27
N LEU A 18 2.51 -23.63 2.73
CA LEU A 18 2.22 -22.31 2.17
C LEU A 18 1.16 -22.39 1.05
N ALA A 19 1.31 -23.34 0.12
CA ALA A 19 0.33 -23.55 -0.94
C ALA A 19 -1.05 -23.95 -0.37
N ALA A 20 -1.08 -24.86 0.61
CA ALA A 20 -2.31 -25.28 1.28
C ALA A 20 -2.99 -24.14 2.06
N ARG A 21 -2.24 -23.12 2.48
CA ARG A 21 -2.74 -21.92 3.17
C ARG A 21 -3.05 -20.74 2.23
N GLY A 22 -3.01 -20.96 0.91
CA GLY A 22 -3.43 -19.97 -0.09
C GLY A 22 -2.37 -18.91 -0.41
N ILE A 23 -1.11 -19.16 -0.09
CA ILE A 23 0.00 -18.37 -0.59
C ILE A 23 0.24 -18.73 -2.05
N GLU A 24 0.05 -17.78 -2.95
CA GLU A 24 0.18 -17.98 -4.39
C GLU A 24 1.60 -17.68 -4.89
N TYR A 25 2.27 -16.74 -4.25
CA TYR A 25 3.60 -16.26 -4.64
C TYR A 25 4.57 -16.25 -3.47
N LEU A 26 5.82 -16.60 -3.75
CA LEU A 26 6.97 -16.31 -2.90
C LEU A 26 7.85 -15.30 -3.64
N PHE A 27 7.82 -14.04 -3.21
CA PHE A 27 8.69 -12.99 -3.73
C PHE A 27 10.05 -13.10 -3.04
N ALA A 28 11.09 -13.42 -3.80
CA ALA A 28 12.35 -13.84 -3.19
C ALA A 28 13.57 -13.12 -3.78
N ASN A 29 14.43 -12.61 -2.88
CA ASN A 29 15.82 -12.29 -3.20
C ASN A 29 16.73 -13.33 -2.56
N ALA A 30 17.12 -14.35 -3.36
CA ALA A 30 17.77 -15.54 -2.86
C ALA A 30 19.25 -15.31 -2.50
N GLY A 31 19.69 -15.96 -1.42
CA GLY A 31 21.08 -16.09 -1.01
C GLY A 31 21.47 -17.55 -0.72
N THR A 32 22.60 -17.76 -0.06
CA THR A 32 23.14 -19.11 0.23
C THR A 32 22.30 -19.91 1.22
N ASP A 33 21.43 -19.26 1.96
CA ASP A 33 20.46 -19.84 2.89
C ASP A 33 19.27 -20.50 2.18
N PHE A 34 19.02 -20.16 0.90
CA PHE A 34 17.93 -20.72 0.12
C PHE A 34 18.17 -22.13 -0.41
N ALA A 35 19.36 -22.70 -0.27
CA ALA A 35 19.71 -23.99 -0.87
C ALA A 35 18.66 -25.10 -0.62
N PRO A 36 18.13 -25.32 0.61
CA PRO A 36 17.09 -26.33 0.83
C PRO A 36 15.77 -26.04 0.11
N LEU A 37 15.38 -24.75 0.02
CA LEU A 37 14.16 -24.34 -0.69
C LEU A 37 14.29 -24.50 -2.20
N ILE A 38 15.46 -24.15 -2.78
CA ILE A 38 15.70 -24.30 -4.21
C ILE A 38 15.64 -25.78 -4.61
N GLU A 39 16.21 -26.66 -3.80
CA GLU A 39 16.12 -28.12 -4.02
C GLU A 39 14.69 -28.62 -3.95
N ALA A 40 13.92 -28.18 -2.94
CA ALA A 40 12.50 -28.50 -2.81
C ALA A 40 11.66 -28.00 -4.00
N TYR A 41 11.92 -26.78 -4.49
CA TYR A 41 11.28 -26.25 -5.70
C TYR A 41 11.63 -27.09 -6.92
N ALA A 42 12.91 -27.42 -7.13
CA ALA A 42 13.35 -28.23 -8.27
C ALA A 42 12.67 -29.58 -8.32
N LYS A 43 12.57 -30.29 -7.18
CA LYS A 43 11.86 -31.56 -7.07
C LYS A 43 10.37 -31.40 -7.41
N ARG A 44 9.71 -30.40 -6.81
CA ARG A 44 8.26 -30.20 -7.01
C ARG A 44 7.92 -29.80 -8.45
N PHE A 45 8.75 -29.02 -9.10
CA PHE A 45 8.61 -28.73 -10.53
C PHE A 45 8.73 -30.01 -11.37
N ALA A 46 9.71 -30.86 -11.06
CA ALA A 46 9.89 -32.12 -11.77
C ALA A 46 8.73 -33.11 -11.57
N THR A 47 8.05 -33.06 -10.43
CA THR A 47 6.94 -33.96 -10.05
C THR A 47 5.54 -33.36 -10.25
N GLY A 48 5.45 -32.11 -10.71
CA GLY A 48 4.18 -31.42 -10.98
C GLY A 48 3.33 -31.12 -9.73
N GLN A 49 3.95 -31.02 -8.56
CA GLN A 49 3.24 -30.74 -7.31
C GLN A 49 2.94 -29.24 -7.15
N ALA A 50 1.79 -28.93 -6.53
CA ALA A 50 1.42 -27.54 -6.22
C ALA A 50 2.38 -26.91 -5.23
N LEU A 51 2.71 -25.62 -5.46
CA LEU A 51 3.59 -24.81 -4.62
C LEU A 51 3.32 -23.31 -4.91
N PRO A 52 3.70 -22.40 -4.01
CA PRO A 52 3.70 -20.97 -4.35
C PRO A 52 4.62 -20.70 -5.53
N ARG A 53 4.17 -19.91 -6.50
CA ARG A 53 5.02 -19.55 -7.63
C ARG A 53 6.19 -18.70 -7.16
N PRO A 54 7.46 -19.15 -7.34
CA PRO A 54 8.61 -18.35 -6.96
C PRO A 54 8.81 -17.20 -7.95
N ILE A 55 8.96 -16.01 -7.44
CA ILE A 55 9.30 -14.80 -8.20
C ILE A 55 10.67 -14.33 -7.73
N THR A 56 11.68 -14.49 -8.55
CA THR A 56 12.99 -13.89 -8.28
C THR A 56 12.90 -12.39 -8.41
N VAL A 57 13.22 -11.67 -7.34
CA VAL A 57 13.26 -10.21 -7.31
C VAL A 57 14.65 -9.79 -6.87
N PRO A 58 15.52 -9.28 -7.76
CA PRO A 58 16.94 -9.07 -7.46
C PRO A 58 17.20 -7.81 -6.61
N HIS A 59 16.25 -7.43 -5.76
CA HIS A 59 16.39 -6.41 -4.74
C HIS A 59 15.21 -6.49 -3.75
N GLU A 60 15.45 -6.29 -2.46
CA GLU A 60 14.45 -6.46 -1.39
C GLU A 60 13.33 -5.42 -1.42
N VAL A 61 13.64 -4.17 -1.76
CA VAL A 61 12.65 -3.08 -1.80
C VAL A 61 11.47 -3.43 -2.71
N PRO A 62 11.65 -3.77 -4.01
CA PRO A 62 10.54 -4.19 -4.84
C PRO A 62 9.94 -5.54 -4.40
N ALA A 63 10.70 -6.47 -3.78
CA ALA A 63 10.14 -7.74 -3.32
C ALA A 63 9.07 -7.55 -2.25
N VAL A 64 9.35 -6.76 -1.22
CA VAL A 64 8.38 -6.42 -0.16
C VAL A 64 7.22 -5.61 -0.73
N ALA A 65 7.50 -4.64 -1.61
CA ALA A 65 6.47 -3.83 -2.24
C ALA A 65 5.55 -4.64 -3.17
N MET A 66 6.04 -5.71 -3.82
CA MET A 66 5.20 -6.64 -4.60
C MET A 66 4.19 -7.37 -3.73
N ALA A 67 4.61 -7.91 -2.59
CA ALA A 67 3.69 -8.54 -1.65
C ALA A 67 2.66 -7.53 -1.10
N HIS A 68 3.09 -6.30 -0.84
CA HIS A 68 2.23 -5.20 -0.44
C HIS A 68 1.17 -4.89 -1.51
N GLY A 69 1.59 -4.67 -2.77
CA GLY A 69 0.70 -4.38 -3.89
C GLY A 69 -0.29 -5.51 -4.18
N PHE A 70 0.15 -6.77 -4.08
CA PHE A 70 -0.74 -7.92 -4.22
C PHE A 70 -1.81 -7.95 -3.12
N ALA A 71 -1.41 -7.72 -1.87
CA ALA A 71 -2.34 -7.73 -0.74
C ALA A 71 -3.35 -6.58 -0.80
N MET A 72 -2.95 -5.38 -1.26
CA MET A 72 -3.89 -4.26 -1.45
C MET A 72 -5.01 -4.59 -2.43
N VAL A 73 -4.70 -5.30 -3.52
CA VAL A 73 -5.69 -5.67 -4.55
C VAL A 73 -6.59 -6.82 -4.10
N THR A 74 -6.03 -7.80 -3.37
CA THR A 74 -6.72 -9.07 -3.07
C THR A 74 -7.20 -9.20 -1.63
N GLY A 75 -6.69 -8.41 -0.70
CA GLY A 75 -6.87 -8.59 0.74
C GLY A 75 -6.12 -9.80 1.32
N ARG A 76 -5.31 -10.52 0.52
CA ARG A 76 -4.65 -11.77 0.91
C ARG A 76 -3.15 -11.60 1.09
N PRO A 77 -2.56 -12.10 2.21
CA PRO A 77 -1.13 -12.05 2.41
C PRO A 77 -0.39 -12.89 1.38
N GLN A 78 0.81 -12.45 1.01
CA GLN A 78 1.78 -13.27 0.29
C GLN A 78 3.06 -13.43 1.08
N ALA A 79 3.89 -14.39 0.66
CA ALA A 79 5.18 -14.63 1.29
C ALA A 79 6.30 -13.83 0.59
N VAL A 80 7.20 -13.28 1.40
CA VAL A 80 8.46 -12.69 0.96
C VAL A 80 9.58 -13.44 1.65
N MET A 81 10.66 -13.77 0.93
CA MET A 81 11.85 -14.30 1.56
C MET A 81 13.11 -13.59 1.06
N VAL A 82 13.95 -13.18 1.99
CA VAL A 82 15.20 -12.45 1.72
C VAL A 82 16.39 -13.14 2.38
N HIS A 83 17.62 -12.76 1.95
CA HIS A 83 18.84 -13.37 2.43
C HIS A 83 19.22 -12.88 3.83
N VAL A 84 19.10 -13.75 4.80
CA VAL A 84 19.52 -13.59 6.21
C VAL A 84 19.33 -12.16 6.75
N ILE A 85 20.17 -11.70 7.66
CA ILE A 85 20.06 -10.37 8.27
C ILE A 85 20.27 -9.22 7.27
N VAL A 86 21.15 -9.38 6.29
CA VAL A 86 21.45 -8.32 5.30
C VAL A 86 20.25 -8.01 4.41
N GLY A 87 19.52 -9.05 3.98
CA GLY A 87 18.28 -8.88 3.25
C GLY A 87 17.16 -8.30 4.13
N ALA A 88 17.06 -8.74 5.39
CA ALA A 88 16.10 -8.18 6.34
C ALA A 88 16.37 -6.68 6.59
N ALA A 89 17.65 -6.29 6.71
CA ALA A 89 18.04 -4.89 6.87
C ALA A 89 17.61 -4.04 5.66
N ASN A 90 17.89 -4.52 4.45
CA ASN A 90 17.58 -3.81 3.21
C ASN A 90 16.05 -3.72 2.95
N ALA A 91 15.27 -4.69 3.45
CA ALA A 91 13.81 -4.74 3.34
C ALA A 91 13.08 -3.84 4.35
N THR A 92 13.75 -3.32 5.39
CA THR A 92 13.11 -2.68 6.56
C THR A 92 12.23 -1.50 6.16
N GLY A 93 12.64 -0.64 5.21
CA GLY A 93 11.82 0.46 4.71
C GLY A 93 10.47 0.00 4.13
N GLY A 94 10.47 -1.11 3.39
CA GLY A 94 9.26 -1.74 2.87
C GLY A 94 8.36 -2.32 3.98
N LEU A 95 8.96 -2.90 5.03
CA LEU A 95 8.21 -3.40 6.19
C LEU A 95 7.55 -2.26 6.99
N ILE A 96 8.22 -1.12 7.13
CA ILE A 96 7.64 0.09 7.74
C ILE A 96 6.38 0.50 6.95
N ASN A 97 6.45 0.53 5.62
CA ASN A 97 5.31 0.82 4.77
C ASN A 97 4.16 -0.17 5.00
N ALA A 98 4.43 -1.48 4.98
CA ALA A 98 3.42 -2.50 5.19
C ALA A 98 2.77 -2.41 6.59
N ALA A 99 3.56 -2.17 7.63
CA ALA A 99 3.09 -2.03 9.00
C ALA A 99 2.16 -0.81 9.17
N ARG A 100 2.54 0.34 8.61
CA ARG A 100 1.77 1.59 8.73
C ARG A 100 0.53 1.61 7.83
N ALA A 101 0.55 0.85 6.73
CA ALA A 101 -0.62 0.66 5.86
C ALA A 101 -1.57 -0.44 6.33
N GLY A 102 -1.23 -1.19 7.39
CA GLY A 102 -2.03 -2.33 7.84
C GLY A 102 -2.13 -3.44 6.79
N VAL A 103 -1.01 -3.76 6.13
CA VAL A 103 -0.97 -4.75 5.04
C VAL A 103 -0.45 -6.09 5.56
N PRO A 104 -1.24 -7.17 5.45
CA PRO A 104 -0.83 -8.50 5.89
C PRO A 104 0.26 -9.08 4.97
N MET A 105 1.31 -9.64 5.57
CA MET A 105 2.45 -10.22 4.85
C MET A 105 3.16 -11.25 5.72
N LEU A 106 3.52 -12.39 5.13
CA LEU A 106 4.47 -13.32 5.72
C LEU A 106 5.87 -12.94 5.22
N PHE A 107 6.56 -12.08 5.96
CA PHE A 107 7.95 -11.75 5.67
C PHE A 107 8.87 -12.76 6.32
N THR A 108 9.80 -13.32 5.56
CA THR A 108 10.75 -14.31 6.06
C THR A 108 12.17 -13.97 5.64
N ALA A 109 13.14 -14.42 6.42
CA ALA A 109 14.52 -14.45 6.02
C ALA A 109 15.14 -15.77 6.47
N GLY A 110 16.09 -16.28 5.71
CA GLY A 110 16.91 -17.37 6.21
C GLY A 110 17.72 -16.94 7.42
N ARG A 111 18.36 -17.89 8.06
CA ARG A 111 19.39 -17.64 9.05
C ARG A 111 20.68 -18.30 8.62
N ASN A 112 21.81 -17.72 8.99
CA ASN A 112 23.10 -18.38 8.88
C ASN A 112 23.04 -19.75 9.55
N PRO A 113 23.83 -20.72 9.06
CA PRO A 113 23.92 -22.00 9.72
C PRO A 113 24.22 -21.84 11.22
N ILE A 114 23.41 -22.50 12.04
CA ILE A 114 23.52 -22.42 13.52
C ILE A 114 24.65 -23.30 14.07
N THR A 115 25.12 -24.25 13.25
CA THR A 115 26.19 -25.20 13.61
C THR A 115 27.45 -24.98 12.79
N GLU A 116 28.61 -25.19 13.41
CA GLU A 116 29.89 -25.11 12.71
C GLU A 116 30.22 -26.40 11.92
N ALA A 117 29.75 -27.54 12.42
CA ALA A 117 29.96 -28.86 11.81
C ALA A 117 28.91 -29.87 12.29
N GLY A 118 28.87 -31.05 11.65
CA GLY A 118 28.09 -32.21 12.10
C GLY A 118 26.69 -32.31 11.52
N PHE A 119 26.16 -31.29 10.83
CA PHE A 119 24.86 -31.30 10.20
C PHE A 119 24.93 -30.96 8.71
N ARG A 120 23.98 -31.47 7.93
CA ARG A 120 23.78 -31.02 6.57
C ARG A 120 23.43 -29.53 6.58
N GLY A 121 24.22 -28.71 5.92
CA GLY A 121 24.00 -27.26 5.92
C GLY A 121 24.81 -26.48 6.94
N SER A 122 25.67 -27.12 7.79
CA SER A 122 26.61 -26.43 8.69
C SER A 122 27.48 -25.40 7.98
N ARG A 123 28.11 -24.50 8.75
CA ARG A 123 28.93 -23.39 8.25
C ARG A 123 30.05 -23.88 7.37
N ASN A 124 30.20 -23.31 6.18
CA ASN A 124 31.22 -23.71 5.21
C ASN A 124 31.78 -22.55 4.38
N ARG A 125 31.46 -21.30 4.76
CA ARG A 125 31.97 -20.08 4.11
C ARG A 125 32.17 -18.98 5.14
N PRO A 126 33.11 -18.06 4.96
CA PRO A 126 33.37 -16.97 5.92
C PRO A 126 32.13 -16.11 6.25
N ILE A 127 31.24 -15.88 5.28
CA ILE A 127 30.03 -15.10 5.46
C ILE A 127 29.09 -15.68 6.53
N HIS A 128 29.11 -16.99 6.78
CA HIS A 128 28.27 -17.64 7.77
C HIS A 128 28.62 -17.26 9.21
N TRP A 129 29.79 -16.69 9.47
CA TRP A 129 30.15 -16.07 10.75
C TRP A 129 29.91 -14.57 10.73
N ALA A 130 30.33 -13.89 9.64
CA ALA A 130 30.26 -12.43 9.56
C ALA A 130 28.82 -11.88 9.49
N GLN A 131 27.87 -12.64 8.94
CA GLN A 131 26.45 -12.27 8.85
C GLN A 131 25.62 -12.78 10.04
N GLU A 132 26.23 -13.47 11.01
CA GLU A 132 25.50 -13.94 12.19
C GLU A 132 25.14 -12.76 13.10
N SER A 133 24.00 -12.87 13.76
CA SER A 133 23.50 -11.88 14.72
C SER A 133 22.96 -12.56 15.97
N PHE A 134 23.05 -11.88 17.11
CA PHE A 134 22.52 -12.40 18.38
C PHE A 134 21.00 -12.61 18.34
N ASP A 135 20.27 -11.66 17.72
CA ASP A 135 18.82 -11.71 17.56
C ASP A 135 18.44 -11.07 16.21
N GLN A 136 18.22 -11.90 15.20
CA GLN A 136 17.88 -11.41 13.85
C GLN A 136 16.50 -10.76 13.80
N GLY A 137 15.55 -11.22 14.62
CA GLY A 137 14.21 -10.66 14.73
C GLY A 137 14.18 -9.24 15.30
N ALA A 138 15.13 -8.91 16.17
CA ALA A 138 15.22 -7.58 16.78
C ALA A 138 15.30 -6.45 15.78
N LEU A 139 15.91 -6.69 14.61
CA LEU A 139 16.06 -5.69 13.54
C LEU A 139 14.71 -5.17 13.01
N VAL A 140 13.68 -6.02 12.97
CA VAL A 140 12.38 -5.70 12.36
C VAL A 140 11.23 -5.70 13.38
N ARG A 141 11.47 -6.08 14.63
CA ARG A 141 10.46 -6.30 15.68
C ARG A 141 9.55 -5.10 15.91
N GLU A 142 10.05 -3.90 15.78
CA GLU A 142 9.25 -2.66 15.89
C GLU A 142 8.11 -2.60 14.85
N PHE A 143 8.34 -3.16 13.66
CA PHE A 143 7.46 -3.00 12.49
C PHE A 143 6.69 -4.26 12.11
N VAL A 144 6.81 -5.34 12.90
CA VAL A 144 6.03 -6.57 12.69
C VAL A 144 5.09 -6.83 13.85
N LYS A 145 4.00 -7.54 13.59
CA LYS A 145 3.03 -7.90 14.64
C LYS A 145 3.53 -9.04 15.52
N TRP A 146 4.40 -9.86 14.97
CA TRP A 146 4.96 -11.03 15.64
C TRP A 146 6.22 -11.46 14.89
N ASP A 147 7.23 -11.93 15.63
CA ASP A 147 8.43 -12.54 15.10
C ASP A 147 8.73 -13.87 15.80
N TYR A 148 9.31 -14.80 15.05
CA TYR A 148 9.71 -16.09 15.58
C TYR A 148 10.81 -16.72 14.73
N GLU A 149 11.62 -17.59 15.34
CA GLU A 149 12.56 -18.44 14.63
C GLU A 149 12.06 -19.89 14.61
N LEU A 150 11.94 -20.51 13.45
CA LEU A 150 11.57 -21.91 13.33
C LEU A 150 12.66 -22.79 13.90
N ARG A 151 12.39 -23.49 15.01
CA ARG A 151 13.39 -24.25 15.76
C ARG A 151 13.48 -25.72 15.39
N ASN A 152 12.39 -26.29 14.89
CA ASN A 152 12.34 -27.68 14.47
C ASN A 152 11.11 -27.95 13.57
N PHE A 153 11.17 -29.07 12.86
CA PHE A 153 10.12 -29.53 11.94
C PHE A 153 8.74 -29.71 12.63
N SER A 154 8.70 -30.25 13.84
CA SER A 154 7.42 -30.57 14.50
C SER A 154 6.55 -29.35 14.80
N GLN A 155 7.14 -28.15 14.78
CA GLN A 155 6.42 -26.88 14.99
C GLN A 155 5.98 -26.20 13.70
N LEU A 156 6.35 -26.72 12.52
CA LEU A 156 6.17 -26.03 11.24
C LEU A 156 4.73 -25.59 11.02
N GLU A 157 3.77 -26.50 11.12
CA GLU A 157 2.34 -26.18 10.94
C GLU A 157 1.87 -25.11 11.94
N THR A 158 2.16 -25.31 13.22
CA THR A 158 1.72 -24.39 14.26
C THR A 158 2.29 -22.98 14.08
N VAL A 159 3.55 -22.88 13.69
CA VAL A 159 4.25 -21.61 13.50
C VAL A 159 3.72 -20.86 12.27
N VAL A 160 3.55 -21.56 11.14
CA VAL A 160 3.04 -20.96 9.90
C VAL A 160 1.57 -20.54 10.05
N ASP A 161 0.73 -21.40 10.61
CA ASP A 161 -0.68 -21.09 10.83
C ASP A 161 -0.84 -19.87 11.76
N ARG A 162 -0.05 -19.84 12.85
CA ARG A 162 -0.04 -18.68 13.76
C ARG A 162 0.43 -17.42 13.08
N ALA A 163 1.51 -17.48 12.31
CA ALA A 163 2.04 -16.33 11.56
C ALA A 163 0.99 -15.71 10.64
N LEU A 164 0.33 -16.55 9.83
CA LEU A 164 -0.71 -16.10 8.90
C LEU A 164 -1.95 -15.56 9.61
N ALA A 165 -2.40 -16.22 10.69
CA ALA A 165 -3.54 -15.75 11.49
C ALA A 165 -3.25 -14.38 12.13
N VAL A 166 -2.06 -14.20 12.74
CA VAL A 166 -1.65 -12.93 13.35
C VAL A 166 -1.52 -11.83 12.31
N SER A 167 -0.95 -12.14 11.14
CA SER A 167 -0.82 -11.17 10.05
C SER A 167 -2.18 -10.68 9.56
N ALA A 168 -3.14 -11.58 9.40
CA ALA A 168 -4.48 -11.30 8.88
C ALA A 168 -5.48 -10.77 9.92
N ALA A 169 -5.18 -10.89 11.22
CA ALA A 169 -6.01 -10.33 12.29
C ALA A 169 -5.95 -8.81 12.30
N GLU A 170 -7.10 -8.14 12.53
CA GLU A 170 -7.12 -6.67 12.63
C GLU A 170 -6.51 -6.17 13.98
N PRO A 171 -5.82 -5.04 13.97
CA PRO A 171 -5.24 -4.34 12.81
C PRO A 171 -4.24 -5.23 12.06
N GLN A 172 -4.45 -5.41 10.74
CA GLN A 172 -3.58 -6.25 9.91
C GLN A 172 -2.14 -5.70 9.86
N GLY A 173 -1.18 -6.57 9.49
CA GLY A 173 0.20 -6.14 9.32
C GLY A 173 1.17 -7.30 9.07
N PRO A 174 2.43 -6.99 8.76
CA PRO A 174 3.43 -8.00 8.50
C PRO A 174 3.79 -8.78 9.78
N VAL A 175 4.19 -10.04 9.59
CA VAL A 175 4.85 -10.89 10.60
C VAL A 175 6.21 -11.31 10.07
N TYR A 176 7.12 -11.67 10.96
CA TYR A 176 8.47 -12.10 10.59
C TYR A 176 8.78 -13.53 11.06
N LEU A 177 9.34 -14.33 10.16
CA LEU A 177 9.77 -15.69 10.47
C LEU A 177 11.22 -15.90 10.00
N THR A 178 12.10 -16.22 10.94
CA THR A 178 13.48 -16.61 10.64
C THR A 178 13.54 -18.11 10.40
N LEU A 179 14.21 -18.52 9.33
CA LEU A 179 14.27 -19.91 8.85
C LEU A 179 15.72 -20.41 8.83
N PRO A 180 16.20 -21.10 9.90
CA PRO A 180 17.53 -21.65 9.91
C PRO A 180 17.75 -22.70 8.81
N ARG A 181 18.89 -22.63 8.16
CA ARG A 181 19.23 -23.47 7.01
C ARG A 181 19.23 -24.96 7.35
N GLU A 182 19.75 -25.36 8.52
CA GLU A 182 19.77 -26.76 8.96
C GLU A 182 18.36 -27.28 9.19
N VAL A 183 17.49 -26.48 9.82
CA VAL A 183 16.09 -26.87 10.05
C VAL A 183 15.36 -27.05 8.72
N LEU A 184 15.56 -26.14 7.75
CA LEU A 184 14.98 -26.30 6.40
C LEU A 184 15.50 -27.54 5.67
N GLY A 185 16.79 -27.88 5.87
CA GLY A 185 17.45 -29.03 5.23
C GLY A 185 17.26 -30.36 5.95
N GLU A 186 16.57 -30.40 7.09
CA GLU A 186 16.32 -31.61 7.85
C GLU A 186 15.48 -32.60 7.05
N ALA A 187 15.92 -33.86 7.00
CA ALA A 187 15.29 -34.92 6.21
C ALA A 187 14.07 -35.52 6.93
N HIS A 188 12.97 -35.64 6.21
CA HIS A 188 11.74 -36.24 6.68
C HIS A 188 11.03 -36.99 5.53
N ASP A 189 10.36 -38.11 5.84
CA ASP A 189 9.64 -38.92 4.83
C ASP A 189 8.20 -38.47 4.64
N VAL A 190 7.58 -37.92 5.67
CA VAL A 190 6.14 -37.58 5.68
C VAL A 190 5.90 -36.30 6.45
N PHE A 191 5.04 -35.45 5.88
CA PHE A 191 4.43 -34.31 6.59
C PHE A 191 2.93 -34.53 6.70
N GLU A 192 2.43 -34.49 7.93
CA GLU A 192 0.99 -34.53 8.23
C GLU A 192 0.56 -33.18 8.80
N TYR A 193 -0.47 -32.57 8.21
CA TYR A 193 -1.03 -31.29 8.64
C TYR A 193 -2.55 -31.28 8.47
N ALA A 194 -3.24 -30.39 9.19
CA ALA A 194 -4.67 -30.20 9.10
C ALA A 194 -5.07 -29.51 7.79
N ASP A 195 -6.13 -29.98 7.13
CA ASP A 195 -6.66 -29.34 5.90
C ASP A 195 -7.09 -27.90 6.15
N THR A 196 -7.58 -27.59 7.34
CA THR A 196 -7.93 -26.23 7.76
C THR A 196 -6.88 -25.70 8.74
N PRO A 197 -6.52 -24.40 8.66
CA PRO A 197 -5.56 -23.81 9.60
C PRO A 197 -5.97 -24.05 11.06
N ARG A 198 -5.02 -24.42 11.92
CA ARG A 198 -5.25 -24.56 13.38
C ARG A 198 -5.56 -23.23 14.05
N ALA A 199 -5.05 -22.14 13.50
CA ALA A 199 -5.31 -20.77 13.94
C ALA A 199 -6.01 -20.02 12.81
N PRO A 200 -7.35 -19.98 12.76
CA PRO A 200 -8.08 -19.23 11.75
C PRO A 200 -7.96 -17.72 12.01
N ARG A 201 -8.14 -16.91 10.97
CA ARG A 201 -8.33 -15.47 11.14
C ARG A 201 -9.50 -15.22 12.10
N PRO A 202 -9.35 -14.36 13.13
CA PRO A 202 -10.47 -13.94 13.97
C PRO A 202 -11.58 -13.28 13.15
N ALA A 203 -12.83 -13.44 13.61
CA ALA A 203 -13.96 -12.73 13.02
C ALA A 203 -13.81 -11.21 13.22
N ASP A 204 -14.36 -10.45 12.27
CA ASP A 204 -14.35 -9.00 12.35
C ASP A 204 -15.18 -8.52 13.56
N ALA A 205 -14.61 -7.60 14.34
CA ALA A 205 -15.30 -6.99 15.48
C ALA A 205 -16.19 -5.82 15.00
N VAL A 206 -17.21 -5.51 15.79
CA VAL A 206 -18.03 -4.31 15.64
C VAL A 206 -18.05 -3.53 16.96
N ALA A 207 -18.14 -2.21 16.91
CA ALA A 207 -18.23 -1.38 18.09
C ALA A 207 -19.47 -1.69 18.93
N ALA A 208 -19.38 -1.47 20.25
CA ALA A 208 -20.47 -1.70 21.19
C ALA A 208 -21.72 -0.89 20.79
N PRO A 209 -22.93 -1.49 20.85
CA PRO A 209 -24.17 -0.83 20.42
C PRO A 209 -24.43 0.52 21.11
N GLU A 210 -24.10 0.63 22.39
CA GLU A 210 -24.29 1.86 23.19
C GLU A 210 -23.38 2.98 22.68
N ALA A 211 -22.13 2.68 22.32
CA ALA A 211 -21.21 3.65 21.75
C ALA A 211 -21.65 4.07 20.34
N VAL A 212 -22.18 3.14 19.53
CA VAL A 212 -22.76 3.44 18.22
C VAL A 212 -23.98 4.39 18.37
N GLN A 213 -24.84 4.16 19.36
CA GLN A 213 -25.99 5.04 19.60
C GLN A 213 -25.55 6.44 20.04
N GLU A 214 -24.55 6.55 20.93
CA GLU A 214 -24.00 7.85 21.33
C GLU A 214 -23.39 8.61 20.17
N ALA A 215 -22.58 7.93 19.33
CA ALA A 215 -22.05 8.52 18.11
C ALA A 215 -23.15 8.99 17.14
N ALA A 216 -24.19 8.16 16.94
CA ALA A 216 -25.34 8.54 16.12
C ALA A 216 -26.06 9.77 16.66
N ARG A 217 -26.24 9.87 18.00
CA ARG A 217 -26.85 11.04 18.64
C ARG A 217 -26.03 12.31 18.40
N ILE A 218 -24.71 12.24 18.54
CA ILE A 218 -23.80 13.36 18.26
C ILE A 218 -23.93 13.81 16.81
N LEU A 219 -23.84 12.89 15.86
CA LEU A 219 -23.86 13.20 14.44
C LEU A 219 -25.24 13.71 13.96
N ALA A 220 -26.32 13.16 14.50
CA ALA A 220 -27.68 13.60 14.16
C ALA A 220 -27.99 15.03 14.66
N ALA A 221 -27.45 15.42 15.82
CA ALA A 221 -27.59 16.75 16.39
C ALA A 221 -26.77 17.83 15.66
N ALA A 222 -25.81 17.46 14.85
CA ALA A 222 -24.92 18.38 14.18
C ALA A 222 -25.65 19.27 13.16
N ARG A 223 -25.29 20.54 13.10
CA ARG A 223 -25.72 21.48 12.06
C ARG A 223 -24.82 21.42 10.82
N ARG A 224 -23.53 21.18 11.04
CA ARG A 224 -22.47 21.13 10.03
C ARG A 224 -21.61 19.86 10.22
N PRO A 225 -22.21 18.67 9.99
CA PRO A 225 -21.44 17.43 10.08
C PRO A 225 -20.37 17.37 8.97
N LEU A 226 -19.21 16.81 9.30
CA LEU A 226 -18.09 16.57 8.39
C LEU A 226 -17.63 15.12 8.55
N VAL A 227 -17.31 14.46 7.44
CA VAL A 227 -16.62 13.16 7.45
C VAL A 227 -15.24 13.32 6.85
N ILE A 228 -14.22 12.81 7.54
CA ILE A 228 -12.82 12.78 7.05
C ILE A 228 -12.38 11.33 7.00
N THR A 229 -11.86 10.90 5.87
CA THR A 229 -11.35 9.53 5.70
C THR A 229 -10.01 9.51 4.97
N LYS A 230 -9.22 8.45 5.20
CA LYS A 230 -7.95 8.20 4.52
C LYS A 230 -7.86 6.82 3.91
N ALA A 231 -8.31 5.79 4.65
CA ALA A 231 -8.10 4.40 4.29
C ALA A 231 -9.34 3.52 4.50
N ALA A 232 -10.56 4.11 4.56
CA ALA A 232 -11.79 3.31 4.68
C ALA A 232 -11.94 2.29 3.54
N GLY A 233 -11.51 2.64 2.33
CA GLY A 233 -11.51 1.77 1.15
C GLY A 233 -10.49 0.62 1.16
N ARG A 234 -9.66 0.50 2.21
CA ARG A 234 -8.86 -0.70 2.49
C ARG A 234 -9.77 -1.93 2.64
N ASP A 235 -10.94 -1.75 3.21
CA ASP A 235 -12.06 -2.69 3.11
C ASP A 235 -13.06 -2.17 2.06
N PRO A 236 -13.10 -2.72 0.84
CA PRO A 236 -14.01 -2.25 -0.21
C PRO A 236 -15.48 -2.27 0.21
N GLY A 237 -15.85 -3.17 1.14
CA GLY A 237 -17.20 -3.25 1.70
C GLY A 237 -17.57 -2.08 2.62
N ALA A 238 -16.60 -1.31 3.10
CA ALA A 238 -16.86 -0.13 3.91
C ALA A 238 -17.35 1.06 3.06
N VAL A 239 -17.01 1.13 1.77
CA VAL A 239 -17.35 2.25 0.89
C VAL A 239 -18.87 2.42 0.74
N PRO A 240 -19.67 1.40 0.42
CA PRO A 240 -21.13 1.55 0.37
C PRO A 240 -21.75 1.96 1.72
N ALA A 241 -21.19 1.45 2.83
CA ALA A 241 -21.67 1.82 4.17
C ALA A 241 -21.37 3.29 4.49
N LEU A 242 -20.20 3.80 4.09
CA LEU A 242 -19.83 5.19 4.22
C LEU A 242 -20.71 6.11 3.34
N VAL A 243 -21.01 5.68 2.12
CA VAL A 243 -21.95 6.40 1.24
C VAL A 243 -23.34 6.51 1.89
N ALA A 244 -23.89 5.40 2.36
CA ALA A 244 -25.21 5.39 3.02
C ALA A 244 -25.24 6.30 4.28
N LEU A 245 -24.17 6.29 5.06
CA LEU A 245 -24.02 7.15 6.24
C LEU A 245 -23.94 8.63 5.85
N ALA A 246 -23.13 8.98 4.87
CA ALA A 246 -22.98 10.35 4.39
C ALA A 246 -24.31 10.89 3.82
N GLU A 247 -25.06 10.06 3.11
CA GLU A 247 -26.38 10.40 2.57
C GLU A 247 -27.43 10.63 3.66
N ALA A 248 -27.42 9.79 4.71
CA ALA A 248 -28.32 9.96 5.86
C ALA A 248 -28.08 11.29 6.60
N LEU A 249 -26.84 11.77 6.64
CA LEU A 249 -26.45 13.03 7.28
C LEU A 249 -26.52 14.24 6.34
N GLY A 250 -26.44 14.03 5.02
CA GLY A 250 -26.13 15.09 4.05
C GLY A 250 -24.73 15.68 4.26
N ALA A 251 -23.78 14.90 4.76
CA ALA A 251 -22.46 15.36 5.17
C ALA A 251 -21.44 15.28 4.03
N PRO A 252 -20.55 16.29 3.85
CA PRO A 252 -19.41 16.15 2.96
C PRO A 252 -18.45 15.07 3.47
N VAL A 253 -17.90 14.27 2.56
CA VAL A 253 -16.84 13.30 2.83
C VAL A 253 -15.57 13.81 2.17
N VAL A 254 -14.54 14.05 2.99
CA VAL A 254 -13.22 14.52 2.53
C VAL A 254 -12.22 13.37 2.59
N ASP A 255 -11.61 13.10 1.44
CA ASP A 255 -10.56 12.08 1.28
C ASP A 255 -9.17 12.66 1.64
N GLN A 256 -8.94 12.96 2.92
CA GLN A 256 -7.71 13.60 3.39
C GLN A 256 -6.51 12.63 3.35
N PHE A 257 -5.48 12.91 2.52
CA PHE A 257 -4.30 12.04 2.34
C PHE A 257 -4.65 10.60 1.99
N HIS A 258 -5.68 10.41 1.17
CA HIS A 258 -6.25 9.13 0.85
C HIS A 258 -5.24 8.14 0.24
N THR A 259 -5.35 6.88 0.67
CA THR A 259 -4.52 5.78 0.15
C THR A 259 -5.30 4.80 -0.71
N HIS A 260 -6.62 4.92 -0.71
CA HIS A 260 -7.57 4.06 -1.45
C HIS A 260 -8.71 4.92 -2.02
N VAL A 261 -9.56 4.33 -2.84
CA VAL A 261 -10.88 4.90 -3.14
C VAL A 261 -11.76 4.68 -1.91
N ASN A 262 -11.89 5.71 -1.07
CA ASN A 262 -12.67 5.64 0.16
C ASN A 262 -14.13 6.07 -0.05
N PHE A 263 -14.33 6.97 -1.00
CA PHE A 263 -15.63 7.52 -1.37
C PHE A 263 -15.64 7.80 -2.87
N PRO A 264 -16.71 7.44 -3.63
CA PRO A 264 -16.76 7.68 -5.07
C PRO A 264 -16.64 9.18 -5.38
N GLN A 265 -15.69 9.55 -6.24
CA GLN A 265 -15.39 10.96 -6.54
C GLN A 265 -16.51 11.66 -7.34
N ASP A 266 -17.38 10.90 -8.02
CA ASP A 266 -18.57 11.40 -8.72
C ASP A 266 -19.77 11.59 -7.79
N ASN A 267 -19.73 11.08 -6.55
CA ASN A 267 -20.81 11.28 -5.59
C ASN A 267 -20.97 12.76 -5.22
N ALA A 268 -22.21 13.22 -5.13
CA ALA A 268 -22.57 14.61 -4.81
C ALA A 268 -22.01 15.09 -3.45
N LEU A 269 -21.75 14.16 -2.53
CA LEU A 269 -21.22 14.46 -1.19
C LEU A 269 -19.69 14.38 -1.12
N HIS A 270 -18.98 14.12 -2.23
CA HIS A 270 -17.52 14.11 -2.23
C HIS A 270 -16.97 15.52 -1.95
N GLY A 271 -16.41 15.71 -0.74
CA GLY A 271 -15.94 17.00 -0.21
C GLY A 271 -14.58 17.45 -0.74
N GLY A 272 -13.91 16.64 -1.57
CA GLY A 272 -12.53 16.88 -2.07
C GLY A 272 -11.47 16.21 -1.21
N PHE A 273 -10.26 16.77 -1.26
CA PHE A 273 -9.05 16.16 -0.67
C PHE A 273 -8.39 17.02 0.42
N ASP A 274 -9.03 18.12 0.81
CA ASP A 274 -8.57 19.02 1.87
C ASP A 274 -9.72 19.31 2.85
N ALA A 275 -9.55 18.93 4.10
CA ALA A 275 -10.52 19.17 5.16
C ALA A 275 -10.48 20.61 5.70
N SER A 276 -9.39 21.35 5.47
CA SER A 276 -9.17 22.67 6.07
C SER A 276 -10.33 23.67 5.87
N PRO A 277 -10.99 23.75 4.70
CA PRO A 277 -12.11 24.67 4.49
C PRO A 277 -13.34 24.36 5.34
N TYR A 278 -13.49 23.09 5.79
CA TYR A 278 -14.65 22.64 6.56
C TYR A 278 -14.46 22.73 8.07
N LEU A 279 -13.19 22.68 8.55
CA LEU A 279 -12.89 22.56 9.99
C LEU A 279 -13.38 23.75 10.83
N ASP A 280 -13.47 24.95 10.25
CA ASP A 280 -13.96 26.13 10.96
C ASP A 280 -15.47 26.10 11.23
N GLU A 281 -16.22 25.41 10.37
CA GLU A 281 -17.68 25.39 10.45
C GLU A 281 -18.21 24.08 11.07
N ALA A 282 -17.44 22.99 11.01
CA ALA A 282 -17.86 21.68 11.46
C ALA A 282 -18.11 21.66 12.98
N ASP A 283 -19.33 21.36 13.41
CA ASP A 283 -19.72 21.19 14.80
C ASP A 283 -19.72 19.70 15.25
N ALA A 284 -19.67 18.77 14.28
CA ALA A 284 -19.35 17.36 14.51
C ALA A 284 -18.49 16.82 13.38
N VAL A 285 -17.44 16.08 13.73
CA VAL A 285 -16.51 15.47 12.77
C VAL A 285 -16.47 13.96 13.02
N LEU A 286 -16.77 13.19 11.98
CA LEU A 286 -16.55 11.74 11.94
C LEU A 286 -15.23 11.46 11.22
N VAL A 287 -14.26 10.88 11.92
CA VAL A 287 -12.99 10.45 11.38
C VAL A 287 -13.03 8.93 11.14
N VAL A 288 -12.81 8.50 9.90
CA VAL A 288 -12.88 7.08 9.50
C VAL A 288 -11.54 6.62 8.96
N GLU A 289 -10.92 5.63 9.63
CA GLU A 289 -9.63 5.05 9.20
C GLU A 289 -8.60 6.13 8.80
N SER A 290 -8.47 7.17 9.63
CA SER A 290 -7.48 8.24 9.43
C SER A 290 -6.61 8.42 10.66
N ASP A 291 -5.32 8.19 10.47
CA ASP A 291 -4.28 8.38 11.48
C ASP A 291 -4.06 9.87 11.79
N VAL A 292 -4.03 10.70 10.74
CA VAL A 292 -3.81 12.16 10.80
C VAL A 292 -4.90 12.86 10.00
N PRO A 293 -6.06 13.19 10.61
CA PRO A 293 -7.18 13.79 9.90
C PRO A 293 -6.97 15.27 9.54
N TRP A 294 -6.08 15.98 10.22
CA TRP A 294 -5.63 17.35 9.93
C TRP A 294 -4.26 17.61 10.54
N PHE A 295 -3.63 18.74 10.23
CA PHE A 295 -2.37 19.16 10.84
C PHE A 295 -2.62 20.21 11.92
N PRO A 296 -2.51 19.88 13.23
CA PRO A 296 -2.79 20.84 14.31
C PRO A 296 -1.99 22.13 14.25
N ALA A 297 -0.76 22.08 13.71
CA ALA A 297 0.09 23.25 13.52
C ALA A 297 -0.43 24.22 12.43
N LEU A 298 -1.28 23.75 11.52
CA LEU A 298 -1.86 24.56 10.44
C LEU A 298 -3.33 24.87 10.69
N LYS A 299 -4.10 23.85 11.04
CA LYS A 299 -5.54 23.95 11.25
C LYS A 299 -6.02 22.79 12.12
N SER A 300 -6.98 23.07 13.01
CA SER A 300 -7.65 22.06 13.83
C SER A 300 -9.16 22.18 13.72
N ALA A 301 -9.88 21.13 14.09
CA ALA A 301 -11.32 21.25 14.35
C ALA A 301 -11.59 22.28 15.45
N ARG A 302 -12.76 22.89 15.42
CA ARG A 302 -13.17 23.86 16.47
C ARG A 302 -13.09 23.20 17.85
N PRO A 303 -12.76 23.97 18.90
CA PRO A 303 -12.69 23.44 20.27
C PRO A 303 -14.01 22.85 20.79
N ASP A 304 -15.15 23.33 20.30
CA ASP A 304 -16.50 22.87 20.66
C ASP A 304 -17.07 21.81 19.70
N ALA A 305 -16.34 21.46 18.65
CA ALA A 305 -16.75 20.38 17.75
C ALA A 305 -16.72 19.02 18.44
N ARG A 306 -17.76 18.22 18.22
CA ARG A 306 -17.82 16.85 18.74
C ARG A 306 -17.09 15.89 17.77
N LEU A 307 -16.25 15.05 18.31
CA LEU A 307 -15.34 14.20 17.52
C LEU A 307 -15.68 12.71 17.73
N VAL A 308 -15.97 12.04 16.63
CA VAL A 308 -16.22 10.60 16.58
C VAL A 308 -15.15 9.92 15.72
N HIS A 309 -14.49 8.90 16.24
CA HIS A 309 -13.50 8.13 15.51
C HIS A 309 -13.98 6.70 15.26
N VAL A 310 -13.93 6.24 14.02
CA VAL A 310 -14.20 4.86 13.58
C VAL A 310 -12.96 4.30 12.93
N ALA A 311 -12.38 3.26 13.51
CA ALA A 311 -11.25 2.54 12.94
C ALA A 311 -11.11 1.15 13.56
N VAL A 312 -10.35 0.26 12.93
CA VAL A 312 -9.97 -1.01 13.56
C VAL A 312 -9.16 -0.79 14.85
N ASP A 313 -8.37 0.27 14.88
CA ASP A 313 -7.66 0.79 16.06
C ASP A 313 -7.78 2.32 16.09
N PRO A 314 -8.84 2.89 16.70
CA PRO A 314 -9.07 4.35 16.68
C PRO A 314 -8.03 5.15 17.47
N LEU A 315 -7.23 4.50 18.32
CA LEU A 315 -6.13 5.12 19.05
C LEU A 315 -4.81 5.09 18.26
N PHE A 316 -4.72 4.26 17.21
CA PHE A 316 -3.48 4.02 16.46
C PHE A 316 -2.33 3.66 17.42
N THR A 317 -2.53 2.62 18.22
CA THR A 317 -1.68 2.22 19.36
C THR A 317 -0.21 1.97 18.98
N ARG A 318 0.09 1.77 17.70
CA ARG A 318 1.45 1.61 17.18
C ARG A 318 2.11 2.93 16.75
N TYR A 319 1.46 4.08 16.99
CA TYR A 319 2.07 5.40 16.81
C TYR A 319 2.54 5.92 18.16
N PRO A 320 3.84 6.26 18.32
CA PRO A 320 4.35 6.75 19.61
C PRO A 320 3.69 8.07 20.04
N VAL A 321 3.28 8.90 19.09
CA VAL A 321 2.60 10.17 19.35
C VAL A 321 1.40 10.32 18.42
N ARG A 322 0.20 10.46 18.99
CA ARG A 322 -1.05 10.79 18.29
C ARG A 322 -2.02 11.46 19.26
N GLY A 323 -2.17 12.77 19.17
CA GLY A 323 -2.91 13.61 20.12
C GLY A 323 -4.28 14.10 19.62
N PHE A 324 -4.95 13.37 18.72
CA PHE A 324 -6.29 13.74 18.25
C PHE A 324 -7.35 13.30 19.27
N ALA A 325 -8.10 14.27 19.79
CA ALA A 325 -9.19 13.99 20.73
C ALA A 325 -10.33 13.22 20.06
N ALA A 326 -11.12 12.51 20.87
CA ALA A 326 -12.36 11.86 20.47
C ALA A 326 -13.36 11.91 21.64
N ASP A 327 -14.59 12.31 21.39
CA ASP A 327 -15.70 12.17 22.33
C ASP A 327 -16.19 10.72 22.38
N VAL A 328 -16.19 10.07 21.20
CA VAL A 328 -16.53 8.65 21.04
C VAL A 328 -15.53 7.99 20.11
N ALA A 329 -14.92 6.91 20.57
CA ALA A 329 -14.06 6.05 19.75
C ALA A 329 -14.76 4.71 19.52
N LEU A 330 -14.92 4.32 18.26
CA LEU A 330 -15.62 3.11 17.82
C LEU A 330 -14.60 2.12 17.22
N PRO A 331 -14.05 1.21 18.02
CA PRO A 331 -13.15 0.18 17.51
C PRO A 331 -13.94 -0.91 16.78
N GLY A 332 -13.44 -1.33 15.63
CA GLY A 332 -14.03 -2.44 14.86
C GLY A 332 -13.85 -2.29 13.36
N ALA A 333 -14.24 -3.32 12.62
CA ALA A 333 -14.20 -3.31 11.16
C ALA A 333 -15.07 -2.18 10.61
N PRO A 334 -14.52 -1.26 9.79
CA PRO A 334 -15.24 -0.09 9.28
C PRO A 334 -16.54 -0.48 8.58
N ARG A 335 -16.53 -1.53 7.78
CA ARG A 335 -17.72 -2.04 7.07
C ARG A 335 -18.90 -2.30 8.02
N LEU A 336 -18.65 -2.97 9.14
CA LEU A 336 -19.69 -3.33 10.11
C LEU A 336 -20.08 -2.14 10.98
N THR A 337 -19.11 -1.38 11.47
CA THR A 337 -19.34 -0.25 12.37
C THR A 337 -20.05 0.90 11.65
N LEU A 338 -19.67 1.23 10.40
CA LEU A 338 -20.34 2.23 9.57
C LEU A 338 -21.76 1.80 9.22
N ALA A 339 -22.01 0.51 8.91
CA ALA A 339 -23.36 0.01 8.65
C ALA A 339 -24.25 0.12 9.89
N ALA A 340 -23.74 -0.22 11.08
CA ALA A 340 -24.44 -0.07 12.34
C ALA A 340 -24.77 1.41 12.64
N LEU A 341 -23.79 2.31 12.40
CA LEU A 341 -23.96 3.75 12.60
C LEU A 341 -24.99 4.34 11.60
N ALA A 342 -24.92 3.95 10.33
CA ALA A 342 -25.90 4.35 9.32
C ALA A 342 -27.31 3.84 9.65
N ALA A 343 -27.42 2.63 10.22
CA ALA A 343 -28.71 2.11 10.70
C ALA A 343 -29.26 2.91 11.89
N ALA A 344 -28.42 3.31 12.84
CA ALA A 344 -28.80 4.13 13.99
C ALA A 344 -29.22 5.56 13.59
N LEU A 345 -28.68 6.06 12.47
CA LEU A 345 -29.01 7.39 11.94
C LEU A 345 -30.29 7.42 11.10
N ARG A 346 -30.92 6.28 10.78
CA ARG A 346 -32.15 6.24 9.97
C ARG A 346 -33.27 7.01 10.63
N GLY A 347 -33.76 8.06 9.95
CA GLY A 347 -34.84 8.92 10.45
C GLY A 347 -34.44 9.89 11.57
N ALA A 348 -33.17 9.86 12.03
CA ALA A 348 -32.67 10.77 13.06
C ALA A 348 -32.45 12.21 12.53
N VAL A 349 -32.12 12.33 11.24
CA VAL A 349 -32.02 13.64 10.55
C VAL A 349 -33.21 13.78 9.63
N PRO A 350 -33.95 14.91 9.68
CA PRO A 350 -35.07 15.16 8.75
C PRO A 350 -34.58 15.12 7.30
N ALA A 351 -35.34 14.46 6.43
CA ALA A 351 -34.97 14.29 5.00
C ALA A 351 -34.75 15.64 4.28
N SER A 352 -35.53 16.68 4.62
CA SER A 352 -35.37 18.03 4.09
C SER A 352 -34.02 18.64 4.47
N VAL A 353 -33.57 18.44 5.71
CA VAL A 353 -32.25 18.94 6.20
C VAL A 353 -31.11 18.22 5.49
N ALA A 354 -31.18 16.90 5.36
CA ALA A 354 -30.17 16.13 4.64
C ALA A 354 -30.11 16.53 3.15
N ALA A 355 -31.26 16.75 2.51
CA ALA A 355 -31.37 17.21 1.13
C ALA A 355 -30.76 18.60 0.90
N GLU A 356 -31.05 19.57 1.77
CA GLU A 356 -30.50 20.92 1.72
C GLU A 356 -28.96 20.89 1.85
N ARG A 357 -28.46 20.11 2.82
CA ARG A 357 -27.00 19.93 3.01
C ARG A 357 -26.35 19.30 1.78
N ARG A 358 -26.98 18.27 1.22
CA ARG A 358 -26.50 17.59 0.00
C ARG A 358 -26.39 18.56 -1.17
N GLU A 359 -27.42 19.39 -1.42
CA GLU A 359 -27.38 20.33 -2.54
C GLU A 359 -26.25 21.37 -2.37
N ARG A 360 -26.04 21.87 -1.16
CA ARG A 360 -24.93 22.78 -0.86
C ARG A 360 -23.57 22.13 -1.14
N VAL A 361 -23.37 20.89 -0.67
CA VAL A 361 -22.09 20.15 -0.90
C VAL A 361 -21.92 19.85 -2.39
N ALA A 362 -22.99 19.45 -3.07
CA ALA A 362 -22.98 19.18 -4.51
C ALA A 362 -22.62 20.42 -5.34
N ALA A 363 -23.17 21.58 -4.99
CA ALA A 363 -22.88 22.85 -5.68
C ALA A 363 -21.40 23.21 -5.52
N ALA A 364 -20.88 23.22 -4.29
CA ALA A 364 -19.46 23.47 -4.02
C ALA A 364 -18.54 22.42 -4.71
N GLY A 365 -18.97 21.17 -4.75
CA GLY A 365 -18.24 20.10 -5.43
C GLY A 365 -18.17 20.29 -6.95
N ARG A 366 -19.26 20.70 -7.59
CA ARG A 366 -19.28 21.03 -9.03
C ARG A 366 -18.33 22.18 -9.35
N GLU A 367 -18.43 23.26 -8.59
CA GLU A 367 -17.55 24.43 -8.75
C GLU A 367 -16.06 24.06 -8.60
N ARG A 368 -15.70 23.33 -7.54
CA ARG A 368 -14.34 22.88 -7.29
C ARG A 368 -13.80 22.01 -8.43
N ARG A 369 -14.57 21.03 -8.91
CA ARG A 369 -14.15 20.16 -10.02
C ARG A 369 -14.00 20.94 -11.32
N SER A 370 -14.95 21.82 -11.66
CA SER A 370 -14.87 22.68 -12.84
C SER A 370 -13.66 23.61 -12.79
N ALA A 371 -13.37 24.22 -11.66
CA ALA A 371 -12.21 25.07 -11.47
C ALA A 371 -10.88 24.29 -11.60
N ALA A 372 -10.81 23.09 -11.02
CA ALA A 372 -9.63 22.22 -11.11
C ALA A 372 -9.37 21.80 -12.58
N GLU A 373 -10.40 21.38 -13.30
CA GLU A 373 -10.30 21.01 -14.70
C GLU A 373 -9.89 22.21 -15.59
N ALA A 374 -10.54 23.35 -15.42
CA ALA A 374 -10.22 24.56 -16.17
C ALA A 374 -8.77 24.99 -15.95
N ARG A 375 -8.30 24.94 -14.69
CA ARG A 375 -6.90 25.21 -14.35
C ARG A 375 -5.94 24.26 -15.06
N ALA A 376 -6.18 22.95 -15.00
CA ALA A 376 -5.29 21.98 -15.63
C ALA A 376 -5.23 22.17 -17.16
N ARG A 377 -6.39 22.41 -17.81
CA ARG A 377 -6.45 22.66 -19.26
C ARG A 377 -5.73 23.96 -19.66
N ALA A 378 -5.82 24.99 -18.84
CA ALA A 378 -5.08 26.26 -19.09
C ALA A 378 -3.56 26.06 -19.06
N LEU A 379 -3.07 25.07 -18.28
CA LEU A 379 -1.66 24.72 -18.18
C LEU A 379 -1.18 23.74 -19.26
N GLY A 380 -2.07 23.34 -20.18
CA GLY A 380 -1.80 22.33 -21.23
C GLY A 380 -0.82 22.76 -22.32
N GLN A 381 -0.31 24.00 -22.28
CA GLN A 381 0.73 24.53 -23.16
C GLN A 381 2.02 24.88 -22.40
N ASP A 382 2.05 24.73 -21.09
CA ASP A 382 3.20 25.11 -20.26
C ASP A 382 4.38 24.17 -20.49
N GLN A 383 5.55 24.75 -20.74
CA GLN A 383 6.83 24.03 -20.82
C GLN A 383 7.81 24.55 -19.76
N PRO A 384 8.39 23.69 -18.92
CA PRO A 384 8.16 22.24 -18.77
C PRO A 384 6.71 21.91 -18.35
N ILE A 385 6.30 20.64 -18.55
CA ILE A 385 4.92 20.17 -18.35
C ILE A 385 4.45 20.41 -16.90
N ASP A 386 3.27 21.00 -16.73
CA ASP A 386 2.68 21.14 -15.39
C ASP A 386 2.09 19.79 -14.92
N MET A 387 2.30 19.46 -13.64
CA MET A 387 1.84 18.18 -13.06
C MET A 387 0.31 18.07 -13.04
N ALA A 388 -0.42 19.19 -12.93
CA ALA A 388 -1.88 19.16 -12.99
C ALA A 388 -2.37 18.77 -14.40
N TRP A 389 -1.71 19.26 -15.45
CA TRP A 389 -1.99 18.85 -16.83
C TRP A 389 -1.68 17.37 -17.06
N LEU A 390 -0.51 16.90 -16.59
CA LEU A 390 -0.17 15.47 -16.68
C LEU A 390 -1.22 14.61 -15.96
N SER A 391 -1.60 15.00 -14.74
CA SER A 391 -2.62 14.29 -13.96
C SER A 391 -3.98 14.29 -14.65
N ARG A 392 -4.37 15.40 -15.31
CA ARG A 392 -5.60 15.47 -16.10
C ARG A 392 -5.55 14.51 -17.30
N CYS A 393 -4.46 14.50 -18.05
CA CYS A 393 -4.29 13.57 -19.17
C CYS A 393 -4.35 12.11 -18.72
N ILE A 394 -3.79 11.79 -17.56
CA ILE A 394 -3.93 10.45 -16.96
C ILE A 394 -5.40 10.19 -16.59
N GLY A 395 -6.08 11.15 -15.95
CA GLY A 395 -7.50 11.05 -15.62
C GLY A 395 -8.39 10.77 -16.82
N ASP A 396 -8.10 11.40 -17.98
CA ASP A 396 -8.88 11.25 -19.22
C ASP A 396 -8.76 9.86 -19.87
N VAL A 397 -7.75 9.05 -19.51
CA VAL A 397 -7.53 7.71 -20.07
C VAL A 397 -7.88 6.57 -19.11
N LEU A 398 -8.34 6.88 -17.89
CA LEU A 398 -8.74 5.87 -16.92
C LEU A 398 -10.04 5.17 -17.36
N ASP A 399 -10.09 3.86 -17.13
CA ASP A 399 -11.28 3.03 -17.31
C ASP A 399 -11.49 2.12 -16.08
N PRO A 400 -12.66 1.47 -15.92
CA PRO A 400 -12.95 0.64 -14.74
C PRO A 400 -12.01 -0.56 -14.53
N ARG A 401 -11.20 -0.92 -15.53
CA ARG A 401 -10.18 -1.98 -15.44
C ARG A 401 -8.77 -1.44 -15.33
N THR A 402 -8.61 -0.17 -15.00
CA THR A 402 -7.32 0.45 -14.75
C THR A 402 -7.08 0.57 -13.25
N ILE A 403 -5.96 0.01 -12.78
CA ILE A 403 -5.48 0.20 -11.42
C ILE A 403 -4.35 1.22 -11.45
N VAL A 404 -4.46 2.26 -10.64
CA VAL A 404 -3.41 3.28 -10.47
C VAL A 404 -2.70 3.08 -9.14
N VAL A 405 -1.39 2.94 -9.20
CA VAL A 405 -0.48 2.95 -8.05
C VAL A 405 0.25 4.29 -8.06
N ASN A 406 0.00 5.12 -7.06
CA ASN A 406 0.51 6.47 -6.98
C ASN A 406 1.55 6.62 -5.87
N GLU A 407 2.78 6.94 -6.23
CA GLU A 407 3.80 7.34 -5.26
C GLU A 407 4.06 8.85 -5.37
N TYR A 408 3.17 9.61 -4.73
CA TYR A 408 3.17 11.05 -4.40
C TYR A 408 2.66 12.05 -5.46
N ASP A 409 2.89 11.88 -6.75
CA ASP A 409 2.83 13.04 -7.65
C ASP A 409 1.53 13.20 -8.47
N LEU A 410 0.67 12.16 -8.54
CA LEU A 410 -0.62 12.29 -9.21
C LEU A 410 -1.59 13.17 -8.39
N ASP A 411 -2.06 14.26 -8.99
CA ASP A 411 -3.13 15.08 -8.42
C ASP A 411 -4.49 14.40 -8.61
N ALA A 412 -4.99 13.78 -7.54
CA ALA A 412 -6.27 13.07 -7.56
C ALA A 412 -7.48 13.98 -7.85
N SER A 413 -7.35 15.30 -7.71
CA SER A 413 -8.41 16.24 -8.10
C SER A 413 -8.66 16.29 -9.61
N GLN A 414 -7.69 15.82 -10.40
CA GLN A 414 -7.74 15.74 -11.85
C GLN A 414 -8.25 14.38 -12.37
N THR A 415 -8.58 13.45 -11.46
CA THR A 415 -9.06 12.10 -11.78
C THR A 415 -10.51 11.91 -11.34
N CYS A 416 -11.10 10.75 -11.66
CA CYS A 416 -12.44 10.39 -11.18
C CYS A 416 -12.47 8.89 -10.84
N PHE A 417 -11.94 8.54 -9.67
CA PHE A 417 -12.01 7.17 -9.16
C PHE A 417 -13.36 6.92 -8.47
N THR A 418 -14.11 5.96 -8.97
CA THR A 418 -15.46 5.62 -8.45
C THR A 418 -15.54 4.21 -7.90
N THR A 419 -14.61 3.35 -8.29
CA THR A 419 -14.62 1.92 -7.96
C THR A 419 -13.53 1.60 -6.94
N PRO A 420 -13.86 1.05 -5.76
CA PRO A 420 -12.87 0.55 -4.81
C PRO A 420 -11.91 -0.45 -5.44
N GLY A 421 -10.62 -0.38 -5.06
CA GLY A 421 -9.58 -1.25 -5.61
C GLY A 421 -8.96 -0.78 -6.92
N THR A 422 -9.32 0.39 -7.45
CA THR A 422 -8.73 0.96 -8.68
C THR A 422 -7.67 2.04 -8.43
N TYR A 423 -7.50 2.49 -7.19
CA TYR A 423 -6.49 3.47 -6.80
C TYR A 423 -5.84 3.11 -5.47
N PHE A 424 -4.52 3.19 -5.45
CA PHE A 424 -3.69 2.97 -4.27
C PHE A 424 -2.57 3.99 -4.22
N ALA A 425 -2.40 4.65 -3.07
CA ALA A 425 -1.29 5.57 -2.87
C ALA A 425 -0.27 5.07 -1.85
N ALA A 426 0.93 5.61 -1.94
CA ALA A 426 2.03 5.28 -1.04
C ALA A 426 1.66 5.56 0.42
N PRO A 427 2.08 4.67 1.34
CA PRO A 427 1.90 4.88 2.77
C PRO A 427 2.59 6.16 3.27
N SER A 428 1.98 6.84 4.24
CA SER A 428 2.53 8.06 4.85
C SER A 428 3.86 7.86 5.61
N SER A 429 4.30 6.62 5.78
CA SER A 429 5.58 6.26 6.39
C SER A 429 6.80 6.65 5.54
N GLY A 430 6.61 6.92 4.25
CA GLY A 430 7.63 7.52 3.42
C GLY A 430 8.80 6.62 3.01
N GLY A 431 8.64 5.30 3.09
CA GLY A 431 9.61 4.36 2.51
C GLY A 431 9.55 4.43 0.99
N LEU A 432 10.45 5.23 0.39
CA LEU A 432 10.47 5.49 -1.04
C LEU A 432 10.74 4.24 -1.89
N GLY A 433 10.34 4.31 -3.16
CA GLY A 433 10.49 3.23 -4.13
C GLY A 433 9.44 2.13 -4.03
N TRP A 434 8.42 2.34 -3.22
CA TRP A 434 7.30 1.43 -3.03
C TRP A 434 6.49 1.22 -4.33
N GLY A 435 6.23 2.27 -5.09
CA GLY A 435 5.33 2.25 -6.25
C GLY A 435 5.73 1.24 -7.31
N LEU A 436 7.04 1.06 -7.55
CA LEU A 436 7.54 0.14 -8.57
C LEU A 436 7.17 -1.32 -8.24
N GLY A 437 7.50 -1.77 -7.04
CA GLY A 437 7.15 -3.12 -6.61
C GLY A 437 5.63 -3.29 -6.43
N ALA A 438 4.94 -2.31 -5.83
CA ALA A 438 3.50 -2.37 -5.62
C ALA A 438 2.72 -2.50 -6.93
N ALA A 439 3.12 -1.80 -7.99
CA ALA A 439 2.50 -1.93 -9.31
C ALA A 439 2.70 -3.32 -9.92
N LEU A 440 3.88 -3.92 -9.77
CA LEU A 440 4.13 -5.31 -10.19
C LEU A 440 3.27 -6.30 -9.40
N GLY A 441 3.19 -6.13 -8.08
CA GLY A 441 2.32 -6.94 -7.22
C GLY A 441 0.84 -6.81 -7.59
N ALA A 442 0.37 -5.59 -7.85
CA ALA A 442 -0.99 -5.33 -8.31
C ALA A 442 -1.25 -5.99 -9.68
N LYS A 443 -0.26 -5.95 -10.60
CA LYS A 443 -0.38 -6.60 -11.91
C LYS A 443 -0.47 -8.12 -11.81
N LEU A 444 0.29 -8.76 -10.91
CA LEU A 444 0.19 -10.19 -10.65
C LEU A 444 -1.15 -10.57 -9.98
N ALA A 445 -1.67 -9.71 -9.09
CA ALA A 445 -2.95 -9.89 -8.42
C ALA A 445 -4.16 -9.74 -9.37
N ALA A 446 -4.04 -8.87 -10.38
CA ALA A 446 -5.10 -8.57 -11.33
C ALA A 446 -4.58 -8.59 -12.79
N PRO A 447 -4.22 -9.79 -13.33
CA PRO A 447 -3.56 -9.90 -14.64
C PRO A 447 -4.40 -9.36 -15.81
N GLY A 448 -5.73 -9.32 -15.66
CA GLY A 448 -6.66 -8.76 -16.64
C GLY A 448 -6.79 -7.23 -16.61
N HIS A 449 -6.21 -6.56 -15.61
CA HIS A 449 -6.26 -5.10 -15.48
C HIS A 449 -5.03 -4.43 -16.11
N THR A 450 -5.21 -3.20 -16.58
CA THR A 450 -4.10 -2.30 -16.88
C THR A 450 -3.61 -1.70 -15.56
N VAL A 451 -2.30 -1.75 -15.31
CA VAL A 451 -1.71 -1.10 -14.13
C VAL A 451 -0.87 0.08 -14.58
N ILE A 452 -1.15 1.25 -14.02
CA ILE A 452 -0.40 2.48 -14.19
C ILE A 452 0.32 2.79 -12.88
N CYS A 453 1.63 2.97 -12.92
CA CYS A 453 2.41 3.46 -11.80
C CYS A 453 2.78 4.93 -12.03
N CYS A 454 2.23 5.82 -11.21
CA CYS A 454 2.62 7.23 -11.16
C CYS A 454 3.69 7.39 -10.07
N VAL A 455 4.86 7.87 -10.42
CA VAL A 455 6.00 7.93 -9.50
C VAL A 455 6.86 9.17 -9.78
N GLY A 456 7.31 9.86 -8.72
CA GLY A 456 8.30 10.91 -8.84
C GLY A 456 9.69 10.36 -9.23
N ASP A 457 10.50 11.18 -9.88
CA ASP A 457 11.85 10.81 -10.33
C ASP A 457 12.75 10.32 -9.19
N GLY A 458 12.71 10.98 -8.04
CA GLY A 458 13.45 10.55 -6.85
C GLY A 458 12.98 9.19 -6.33
N ALA A 459 11.68 8.97 -6.22
CA ALA A 459 11.11 7.69 -5.79
C ALA A 459 11.40 6.58 -6.81
N TYR A 460 11.37 6.88 -8.10
CA TYR A 460 11.74 5.95 -9.16
C TYR A 460 13.20 5.47 -9.02
N ILE A 461 14.16 6.40 -8.86
CA ILE A 461 15.57 6.04 -8.65
C ILE A 461 15.73 5.17 -7.41
N PHE A 462 15.04 5.54 -6.32
CA PHE A 462 15.13 4.83 -5.04
C PHE A 462 14.56 3.41 -5.12
N GLY A 463 13.58 3.17 -5.97
CA GLY A 463 12.82 1.92 -6.09
C GLY A 463 13.56 0.76 -6.78
N ALA A 464 14.88 0.84 -6.98
CA ALA A 464 15.65 -0.17 -7.71
C ALA A 464 15.05 -0.48 -9.11
N PRO A 465 14.95 0.52 -10.00
CA PRO A 465 14.20 0.39 -11.24
C PRO A 465 14.74 -0.70 -12.18
N THR A 466 16.05 -0.96 -12.19
CA THR A 466 16.63 -2.05 -12.98
C THR A 466 16.07 -3.41 -12.55
N ALA A 467 15.90 -3.64 -11.25
CA ALA A 467 15.30 -4.87 -10.73
C ALA A 467 13.80 -4.93 -11.09
N ALA A 468 13.06 -3.83 -10.92
CA ALA A 468 11.63 -3.79 -11.21
C ALA A 468 11.34 -4.03 -12.71
N HIS A 469 12.06 -3.38 -13.62
CA HIS A 469 11.91 -3.58 -15.05
C HIS A 469 12.29 -4.99 -15.50
N TRP A 470 13.35 -5.57 -14.89
CA TRP A 470 13.71 -6.96 -15.14
C TRP A 470 12.59 -7.92 -14.73
N VAL A 471 12.04 -7.75 -13.52
CA VAL A 471 10.91 -8.56 -13.02
C VAL A 471 9.69 -8.44 -13.94
N SER A 472 9.33 -7.21 -14.35
CA SER A 472 8.22 -6.97 -15.28
C SER A 472 8.34 -7.82 -16.55
N ARG A 473 9.54 -7.87 -17.13
CA ARG A 473 9.83 -8.68 -18.32
C ARG A 473 9.83 -10.17 -18.03
N ALA A 474 10.57 -10.60 -16.99
CA ALA A 474 10.81 -12.00 -16.68
C ALA A 474 9.52 -12.76 -16.33
N TYR A 475 8.55 -12.07 -15.73
CA TYR A 475 7.29 -12.66 -15.26
C TYR A 475 6.05 -12.20 -16.03
N GLU A 476 6.24 -11.53 -17.17
CA GLU A 476 5.16 -11.04 -18.05
C GLU A 476 4.14 -10.17 -17.29
N ALA A 477 4.64 -9.28 -16.45
CA ALA A 477 3.84 -8.35 -15.65
C ALA A 477 3.97 -6.91 -16.20
N PRO A 478 3.37 -6.60 -17.38
CA PRO A 478 3.52 -5.30 -18.02
C PRO A 478 2.79 -4.21 -17.22
N VAL A 479 3.52 -3.14 -16.91
CA VAL A 479 3.05 -1.93 -16.23
C VAL A 479 3.35 -0.72 -17.11
N LEU A 480 2.47 0.29 -17.08
CA LEU A 480 2.76 1.62 -17.58
C LEU A 480 3.37 2.45 -16.44
N TRP A 481 4.65 2.75 -16.56
CA TRP A 481 5.40 3.59 -15.64
C TRP A 481 5.35 5.04 -16.11
N ILE A 482 4.87 5.96 -15.30
CA ILE A 482 4.85 7.40 -15.60
C ILE A 482 5.71 8.09 -14.56
N VAL A 483 6.88 8.56 -14.98
CA VAL A 483 7.82 9.27 -14.13
C VAL A 483 7.53 10.77 -14.23
N PHE A 484 7.11 11.37 -13.11
CA PHE A 484 6.96 12.81 -12.95
C PHE A 484 8.33 13.42 -12.69
N ASN A 485 9.08 13.73 -13.76
CA ASN A 485 10.46 14.15 -13.68
C ASN A 485 10.58 15.66 -13.45
N ASN A 486 10.53 16.06 -12.21
CA ASN A 486 10.69 17.46 -11.79
C ASN A 486 12.14 17.80 -11.39
N ARG A 487 13.03 16.82 -11.35
CA ARG A 487 14.48 16.94 -11.06
C ARG A 487 14.80 17.50 -9.68
N VAL A 488 13.88 17.31 -8.70
CA VAL A 488 14.11 17.76 -7.33
C VAL A 488 13.47 16.83 -6.29
N TRP A 489 14.04 16.76 -5.12
CA TRP A 489 13.38 16.25 -3.91
C TRP A 489 12.35 17.27 -3.41
N ASN A 490 11.17 17.31 -4.07
CA ASN A 490 10.15 18.33 -3.83
C ASN A 490 9.64 18.37 -2.38
N ALA A 491 9.46 17.22 -1.74
CA ALA A 491 9.04 17.17 -0.34
C ALA A 491 10.08 17.84 0.58
N VAL A 492 11.38 17.63 0.32
CA VAL A 492 12.48 18.27 1.06
C VAL A 492 12.47 19.79 0.84
N LYS A 493 12.35 20.22 -0.41
CA LYS A 493 12.26 21.65 -0.77
C LYS A 493 11.11 22.35 -0.05
N ARG A 494 9.92 21.76 -0.08
CA ARG A 494 8.74 22.29 0.63
C ARG A 494 8.97 22.36 2.15
N SER A 495 9.61 21.35 2.73
CA SER A 495 9.95 21.33 4.16
C SER A 495 10.90 22.47 4.52
N VAL A 496 11.93 22.74 3.71
CA VAL A 496 12.85 23.87 3.91
C VAL A 496 12.11 25.21 3.86
N LEU A 497 11.24 25.40 2.87
CA LEU A 497 10.46 26.64 2.73
C LEU A 497 9.45 26.83 3.86
N SER A 498 8.85 25.73 4.38
CA SER A 498 7.96 25.78 5.54
C SER A 498 8.71 26.13 6.83
N HIS A 499 9.93 25.60 7.00
CA HIS A 499 10.75 25.86 8.17
C HIS A 499 11.35 27.28 8.17
N ALA A 500 11.81 27.74 7.02
CA ALA A 500 12.50 29.02 6.87
C ALA A 500 12.03 29.74 5.59
N PRO A 501 10.80 30.31 5.57
CA PRO A 501 10.19 30.88 4.36
C PRO A 501 11.01 32.05 3.74
N ASP A 502 11.80 32.75 4.52
CA ASP A 502 12.70 33.84 4.07
C ASP A 502 14.18 33.52 4.36
N GLY A 503 14.50 32.26 4.55
CA GLY A 503 15.84 31.77 4.87
C GLY A 503 16.84 31.87 3.72
N TRP A 504 18.10 31.57 4.03
CA TRP A 504 19.20 31.54 3.06
C TRP A 504 18.93 30.57 1.89
N ALA A 505 18.36 29.41 2.16
CA ALA A 505 18.09 28.42 1.13
C ALA A 505 17.20 28.95 0.00
N LYS A 506 16.21 29.79 0.32
CA LYS A 506 15.36 30.45 -0.69
C LYS A 506 16.14 31.47 -1.55
N ARG A 507 17.14 32.12 -0.99
CA ARG A 507 17.88 33.21 -1.64
C ARG A 507 19.10 32.75 -2.42
N THR A 508 19.77 31.70 -1.96
CA THR A 508 21.07 31.26 -2.51
C THR A 508 21.07 29.89 -3.15
N GLY A 509 19.94 29.15 -3.08
CA GLY A 509 19.79 27.78 -3.56
C GLY A 509 19.64 26.79 -2.41
N MET A 510 19.12 25.61 -2.72
CA MET A 510 18.81 24.54 -1.76
C MET A 510 19.71 23.33 -2.01
N PRO A 511 20.90 23.26 -1.42
CA PRO A 511 21.75 22.07 -1.57
C PRO A 511 21.01 20.81 -1.08
N LEU A 512 21.34 19.64 -1.64
CA LEU A 512 20.75 18.34 -1.34
C LEU A 512 19.29 18.14 -1.83
N THR A 513 18.74 19.09 -2.58
CA THR A 513 17.39 18.97 -3.13
C THR A 513 17.36 18.70 -4.64
N GLU A 514 18.43 18.98 -5.35
CA GLU A 514 18.48 18.87 -6.81
C GLU A 514 18.85 17.45 -7.27
N LEU A 515 18.14 16.99 -8.31
CA LEU A 515 18.41 15.74 -9.04
C LEU A 515 18.79 16.04 -10.50
N ASP A 516 19.44 17.17 -10.74
CA ASP A 516 19.96 17.60 -12.04
C ASP A 516 21.48 17.31 -12.17
N PRO A 517 21.99 16.80 -13.29
CA PRO A 517 21.21 16.32 -14.44
C PRO A 517 20.48 15.01 -14.16
N PRO A 518 19.23 14.83 -14.67
CA PRO A 518 18.51 13.57 -14.47
C PRO A 518 19.13 12.47 -15.34
N PRO A 519 19.10 11.21 -14.91
CA PRO A 519 19.41 10.08 -15.78
C PRO A 519 18.40 9.97 -16.95
N ASP A 520 18.82 9.33 -18.03
CA ASP A 520 17.94 8.90 -19.12
C ASP A 520 17.15 7.66 -18.66
N TYR A 521 16.04 7.86 -17.97
CA TYR A 521 15.21 6.78 -17.39
C TYR A 521 14.68 5.83 -18.48
N GLU A 522 14.52 6.32 -19.70
CA GLU A 522 14.12 5.55 -20.87
C GLU A 522 15.06 4.36 -21.10
N LEU A 523 16.38 4.58 -20.99
CA LEU A 523 17.38 3.56 -21.19
C LEU A 523 17.29 2.43 -20.16
N ILE A 524 16.89 2.73 -18.92
CA ILE A 524 16.72 1.73 -17.85
C ILE A 524 15.57 0.78 -18.23
N CYS A 525 14.45 1.29 -18.69
CA CYS A 525 13.31 0.49 -19.14
C CYS A 525 13.66 -0.33 -20.40
N GLN A 526 14.31 0.32 -21.39
CA GLN A 526 14.73 -0.30 -22.65
C GLN A 526 15.74 -1.43 -22.44
N ALA A 527 16.65 -1.30 -21.47
CA ALA A 527 17.59 -2.36 -21.11
C ALA A 527 16.90 -3.69 -20.71
N SER A 528 15.67 -3.61 -20.25
CA SER A 528 14.80 -4.77 -19.95
C SER A 528 13.76 -5.02 -21.07
N GLY A 529 13.96 -4.52 -22.29
CA GLY A 529 13.08 -4.76 -23.43
C GLY A 529 11.75 -4.00 -23.39
N GLY A 530 11.59 -3.02 -22.50
CA GLY A 530 10.44 -2.14 -22.47
C GLY A 530 10.43 -1.14 -23.63
N HIS A 531 9.26 -0.54 -23.90
CA HIS A 531 9.17 0.67 -24.70
C HIS A 531 9.32 1.90 -23.80
N ALA A 532 9.97 2.95 -24.26
CA ALA A 532 10.09 4.15 -23.44
C ALA A 532 10.13 5.42 -24.29
N GLU A 533 9.50 6.48 -23.79
CA GLU A 533 9.45 7.79 -24.41
C GLU A 533 9.76 8.89 -23.38
N LYS A 534 10.57 9.88 -23.78
CA LYS A 534 10.72 11.14 -23.06
C LYS A 534 9.71 12.15 -23.61
N VAL A 535 8.89 12.70 -22.74
CA VAL A 535 7.84 13.65 -23.10
C VAL A 535 8.17 15.03 -22.54
N GLU A 536 8.48 15.97 -23.41
CA GLU A 536 8.83 17.36 -23.06
C GLU A 536 7.78 18.37 -23.53
N ASP A 537 7.02 18.00 -24.56
CA ASP A 537 5.97 18.83 -25.17
C ASP A 537 4.60 18.45 -24.61
N PRO A 538 3.92 19.34 -23.87
CA PRO A 538 2.62 19.07 -23.25
C PRO A 538 1.54 18.68 -24.26
N THR A 539 1.63 19.16 -25.49
CA THR A 539 0.64 18.87 -26.55
C THR A 539 0.72 17.44 -27.06
N LYS A 540 1.89 16.79 -26.91
CA LYS A 540 2.13 15.39 -27.32
C LYS A 540 1.74 14.39 -26.23
N LEU A 541 1.53 14.84 -25.01
CA LEU A 541 1.28 13.97 -23.86
C LEU A 541 0.05 13.07 -24.04
N PRO A 542 -1.13 13.53 -24.50
CA PRO A 542 -2.29 12.66 -24.72
C PRO A 542 -2.00 11.53 -25.72
N ALA A 543 -1.30 11.84 -26.81
CA ALA A 543 -0.93 10.85 -27.83
C ALA A 543 0.11 9.84 -27.29
N ALA A 544 1.08 10.28 -26.48
CA ALA A 544 2.06 9.41 -25.84
C ALA A 544 1.38 8.42 -24.88
N LEU A 545 0.43 8.90 -24.04
CA LEU A 545 -0.36 8.04 -23.16
C LEU A 545 -1.19 7.01 -23.93
N ALA A 546 -1.83 7.41 -25.02
CA ALA A 546 -2.63 6.50 -25.86
C ALA A 546 -1.75 5.38 -26.45
N ARG A 547 -0.57 5.71 -27.00
CA ARG A 547 0.40 4.71 -27.52
C ARG A 547 0.88 3.79 -26.41
N ALA A 548 1.26 4.35 -25.27
CA ALA A 548 1.74 3.60 -24.14
C ALA A 548 0.72 2.55 -23.64
N LEU A 549 -0.55 2.95 -23.53
CA LEU A 549 -1.64 2.05 -23.15
C LEU A 549 -1.89 0.96 -24.20
N ASP A 550 -1.80 1.30 -25.49
CA ASP A 550 -1.95 0.33 -26.56
C ASP A 550 -0.85 -0.75 -26.51
N ILE A 551 0.41 -0.35 -26.31
CA ILE A 551 1.55 -1.26 -26.15
C ILE A 551 1.37 -2.16 -24.94
N VAL A 552 1.02 -1.60 -23.76
CA VAL A 552 0.82 -2.40 -22.55
C VAL A 552 -0.32 -3.42 -22.71
N ARG A 553 -1.42 -3.02 -23.35
CA ARG A 553 -2.63 -3.84 -23.48
C ARG A 553 -2.52 -4.89 -24.57
N ARG A 554 -1.99 -4.53 -25.75
CA ARG A 554 -1.96 -5.42 -26.92
C ARG A 554 -0.65 -6.17 -27.06
N GLU A 555 0.48 -5.49 -26.88
CA GLU A 555 1.79 -6.14 -27.00
C GLU A 555 2.20 -6.83 -25.69
N ARG A 556 1.49 -6.58 -24.58
CA ARG A 556 1.83 -7.09 -23.24
C ARG A 556 3.26 -6.76 -22.85
N ARG A 557 3.71 -5.59 -23.22
CA ARG A 557 5.05 -5.06 -22.99
C ARG A 557 5.01 -3.86 -22.05
N GLN A 558 5.91 -3.78 -21.10
CA GLN A 558 6.03 -2.63 -20.21
C GLN A 558 6.40 -1.37 -20.98
N VAL A 559 5.90 -0.23 -20.52
CA VAL A 559 6.19 1.08 -21.10
C VAL A 559 6.59 2.06 -20.01
N LEU A 560 7.58 2.92 -20.29
CA LEU A 560 7.93 4.05 -19.43
C LEU A 560 7.73 5.36 -20.19
N LEU A 561 7.00 6.28 -19.59
CA LEU A 561 6.94 7.68 -20.01
C LEU A 561 7.71 8.53 -18.99
N ASN A 562 8.85 9.08 -19.40
CA ASN A 562 9.60 10.06 -18.64
C ASN A 562 9.08 11.45 -18.98
N VAL A 563 8.21 12.00 -18.14
CA VAL A 563 7.55 13.28 -18.39
C VAL A 563 8.31 14.41 -17.71
N MET A 564 8.86 15.31 -18.50
CA MET A 564 9.67 16.44 -18.01
C MET A 564 8.76 17.50 -17.38
N CYS A 565 8.66 17.44 -16.05
CA CYS A 565 7.78 18.30 -15.30
C CYS A 565 8.46 19.61 -14.85
N LYS A 566 7.61 20.62 -14.64
CA LYS A 566 8.01 21.90 -14.05
C LYS A 566 8.59 21.66 -12.64
N LYS A 567 9.72 22.29 -12.33
CA LYS A 567 10.23 22.36 -10.96
C LYS A 567 9.25 23.16 -10.10
N PRO A 568 8.83 22.66 -8.94
CA PRO A 568 7.90 23.32 -8.04
C PRO A 568 8.54 24.51 -7.30
#